data_981eac746514832cf16d00fed2bfeaa5
#
_entry.id   981eac746514832cf16d00fed2bfeaa5
#
_cell.length_a   1.000
_cell.length_b   1.000
_cell.length_c   1.000
_cell.angle_alpha   90.00
_cell.angle_beta   90.00
_cell.angle_gamma   90.00
#
_symmetry.space_group_name_H-M   'P 1'
#
loop_
_entity.id
_entity.type
_entity.pdbx_description
1 polymer ?
#
loop_
_entity_poly.entity_id
_entity_poly.type
_entity_poly.pdbx_seq_one_letter_code
_entity_poly.pdbx_strand_id
1 'polypeptide(L)'
;MNLASRYNAIPGISLGTKLFLHLRWWLTPYERMAAYVPKSGKVLDVGCGHGLLAMEMALSEPNRNVLGTDHDVARIALATQAANSGKGIPNLKFEVSTGSPVADGTFDAIMMIDFLHYFSPEQQDAMIAKAFANLQPGGWLLAREVNQQGGLISKLNQLYEKMATLTGFTQSNTIQAKENLSFKSQSGWEVKFSEHGFKVRSEPCSSPIFADILYICEKTA
;
A
#
# COMPACT_ATOMS: atom_id res chain seq x y z
N MET A 1 -15.42 7.53 -8.16
CA MET A 1 -15.34 6.90 -9.53
C MET A 1 -14.66 5.55 -9.37
N ASN A 2 -15.16 4.47 -9.96
CA ASN A 2 -14.48 3.16 -9.84
C ASN A 2 -13.19 3.16 -10.67
N LEU A 3 -12.02 3.31 -10.04
CA LEU A 3 -10.72 3.39 -10.72
C LEU A 3 -10.31 2.07 -11.38
N ALA A 4 -10.80 0.93 -10.89
CA ALA A 4 -10.57 -0.36 -11.55
C ALA A 4 -11.12 -0.38 -12.99
N SER A 5 -12.12 0.45 -13.32
CA SER A 5 -12.66 0.56 -14.68
C SER A 5 -11.64 1.08 -15.70
N ARG A 6 -10.60 1.82 -15.28
CA ARG A 6 -9.52 2.28 -16.16
C ARG A 6 -8.76 1.12 -16.82
N TYR A 7 -8.72 -0.03 -16.14
CA TYR A 7 -8.06 -1.24 -16.64
C TYR A 7 -8.88 -1.99 -17.71
N ASN A 8 -10.18 -1.72 -17.81
CA ASN A 8 -11.03 -2.41 -18.79
C ASN A 8 -10.65 -2.06 -20.24
N ALA A 9 -10.14 -0.85 -20.46
CA ALA A 9 -9.75 -0.35 -21.77
C ALA A 9 -8.31 -0.74 -22.19
N ILE A 10 -7.51 -1.33 -21.29
CA ILE A 10 -6.12 -1.67 -21.59
C ILE A 10 -6.08 -3.00 -22.35
N PRO A 11 -5.52 -3.03 -23.59
CA PRO A 11 -5.40 -4.27 -24.35
C PRO A 11 -4.52 -5.30 -23.66
N GLY A 12 -4.87 -6.59 -23.80
CA GLY A 12 -4.03 -7.69 -23.31
C GLY A 12 -4.14 -8.01 -21.82
N ILE A 13 -4.84 -7.20 -21.02
CA ILE A 13 -5.09 -7.55 -19.62
C ILE A 13 -6.04 -8.74 -19.52
N SER A 14 -5.66 -9.76 -18.73
CA SER A 14 -6.49 -10.93 -18.50
C SER A 14 -7.80 -10.59 -17.80
N LEU A 15 -8.84 -11.34 -18.07
CA LEU A 15 -10.14 -11.20 -17.39
C LEU A 15 -9.98 -11.41 -15.87
N GLY A 16 -9.10 -12.33 -15.46
CA GLY A 16 -8.81 -12.57 -14.05
C GLY A 16 -8.21 -11.34 -13.36
N THR A 17 -7.26 -10.65 -14.00
CA THR A 17 -6.70 -9.40 -13.47
C THR A 17 -7.76 -8.31 -13.36
N LYS A 18 -8.62 -8.15 -14.35
CA LYS A 18 -9.73 -7.17 -14.30
C LYS A 18 -10.66 -7.45 -13.13
N LEU A 19 -11.08 -8.71 -12.98
CA LEU A 19 -11.96 -9.13 -11.89
C LEU A 19 -11.30 -8.90 -10.52
N PHE A 20 -10.02 -9.26 -10.38
CA PHE A 20 -9.25 -9.01 -9.17
C PHE A 20 -9.21 -7.52 -8.79
N LEU A 21 -8.95 -6.63 -9.76
CA LEU A 21 -8.88 -5.19 -9.52
C LEU A 21 -10.24 -4.61 -9.11
N HIS A 22 -11.33 -5.06 -9.74
CA HIS A 22 -12.67 -4.65 -9.33
C HIS A 22 -13.03 -5.13 -7.93
N LEU A 23 -12.70 -6.37 -7.60
CA LEU A 23 -12.93 -6.93 -6.27
C LEU A 23 -12.08 -6.20 -5.21
N ARG A 24 -10.80 -5.95 -5.49
CA ARG A 24 -9.92 -5.20 -4.60
C ARG A 24 -10.40 -3.76 -4.39
N TRP A 25 -10.87 -3.09 -5.45
CA TRP A 25 -11.47 -1.76 -5.35
C TRP A 25 -12.68 -1.75 -4.40
N TRP A 26 -13.52 -2.75 -4.48
CA TRP A 26 -14.71 -2.84 -3.64
C TRP A 26 -14.38 -3.22 -2.18
N LEU A 27 -13.35 -4.07 -1.98
CA LEU A 27 -12.97 -4.58 -0.66
C LEU A 27 -12.05 -3.63 0.12
N THR A 28 -11.38 -2.70 -0.54
CA THR A 28 -10.39 -1.82 0.12
C THR A 28 -10.92 -0.39 0.22
N PRO A 29 -10.99 0.21 1.42
CA PRO A 29 -11.55 1.54 1.61
C PRO A 29 -10.54 2.64 1.22
N TYR A 30 -10.20 2.72 -0.07
CA TYR A 30 -9.18 3.65 -0.59
C TYR A 30 -9.49 5.12 -0.29
N GLU A 31 -10.75 5.55 -0.47
CA GLU A 31 -11.20 6.93 -0.20
C GLU A 31 -10.95 7.30 1.27
N ARG A 32 -11.24 6.37 2.19
CA ARG A 32 -11.00 6.58 3.62
C ARG A 32 -9.51 6.75 3.93
N MET A 33 -8.64 5.92 3.35
CA MET A 33 -7.20 6.03 3.54
C MET A 33 -6.65 7.32 2.92
N ALA A 34 -7.09 7.69 1.72
CA ALA A 34 -6.70 8.93 1.06
C ALA A 34 -7.09 10.19 1.85
N ALA A 35 -8.16 10.12 2.67
CA ALA A 35 -8.61 11.24 3.50
C ALA A 35 -7.64 11.60 4.65
N TYR A 36 -6.78 10.66 5.07
CA TYR A 36 -5.73 10.93 6.08
C TYR A 36 -4.48 11.57 5.50
N VAL A 37 -4.31 11.51 4.19
CA VAL A 37 -3.13 12.08 3.51
C VAL A 37 -3.28 13.58 3.38
N PRO A 38 -2.25 14.41 3.63
CA PRO A 38 -2.31 15.85 3.42
C PRO A 38 -2.85 16.20 2.02
N LYS A 39 -3.62 17.29 1.92
CA LYS A 39 -4.26 17.72 0.66
C LYS A 39 -3.28 18.26 -0.38
N SER A 40 -2.03 18.45 -0.02
CA SER A 40 -0.96 18.92 -0.90
C SER A 40 0.37 18.30 -0.47
N GLY A 41 1.39 18.45 -1.30
CA GLY A 41 2.73 17.96 -1.02
C GLY A 41 3.08 16.65 -1.72
N LYS A 42 4.20 16.06 -1.34
CA LYS A 42 4.76 14.84 -1.94
C LYS A 42 4.32 13.60 -1.17
N VAL A 43 3.70 12.66 -1.85
CA VAL A 43 3.18 11.42 -1.28
C VAL A 43 3.85 10.23 -1.95
N LEU A 44 4.34 9.27 -1.16
CA LEU A 44 4.90 8.01 -1.63
C LEU A 44 3.96 6.85 -1.29
N ASP A 45 3.60 6.05 -2.28
CA ASP A 45 2.87 4.78 -2.12
C ASP A 45 3.84 3.61 -2.35
N VAL A 46 4.29 2.99 -1.27
CA VAL A 46 5.27 1.89 -1.28
C VAL A 46 4.56 0.56 -1.49
N GLY A 47 5.01 -0.21 -2.48
CA GLY A 47 4.34 -1.46 -2.85
C GLY A 47 2.98 -1.19 -3.50
N CYS A 48 2.88 -0.16 -4.33
CA CYS A 48 1.62 0.35 -4.89
C CYS A 48 0.87 -0.67 -5.78
N GLY A 49 1.52 -1.76 -6.19
CA GLY A 49 0.96 -2.79 -7.05
C GLY A 49 0.43 -2.20 -8.36
N HIS A 50 -0.86 -2.36 -8.59
CA HIS A 50 -1.53 -1.78 -9.75
C HIS A 50 -1.90 -0.29 -9.56
N GLY A 51 -1.50 0.38 -8.49
CA GLY A 51 -1.62 1.81 -8.31
C GLY A 51 -3.04 2.34 -8.01
N LEU A 52 -3.96 1.52 -7.52
CA LEU A 52 -5.34 1.96 -7.23
C LEU A 52 -5.37 3.06 -6.16
N LEU A 53 -4.60 2.90 -5.05
CA LEU A 53 -4.51 3.92 -4.01
C LEU A 53 -3.78 5.17 -4.49
N ALA A 54 -2.66 5.02 -5.20
CA ALA A 54 -1.92 6.15 -5.77
C ALA A 54 -2.79 6.99 -6.70
N MET A 55 -3.59 6.35 -7.57
CA MET A 55 -4.55 7.05 -8.43
C MET A 55 -5.65 7.75 -7.63
N GLU A 56 -6.18 7.11 -6.58
CA GLU A 56 -7.19 7.73 -5.71
C GLU A 56 -6.63 8.98 -5.03
N MET A 57 -5.42 8.88 -4.46
CA MET A 57 -4.77 10.03 -3.80
C MET A 57 -4.52 11.19 -4.76
N ALA A 58 -4.09 10.90 -6.00
CA ALA A 58 -3.79 11.93 -6.99
C ALA A 58 -5.04 12.61 -7.55
N LEU A 59 -6.12 11.85 -7.73
CA LEU A 59 -7.38 12.37 -8.28
C LEU A 59 -8.24 13.10 -7.25
N SER A 60 -8.21 12.67 -5.99
CA SER A 60 -8.99 13.31 -4.93
C SER A 60 -8.45 14.70 -4.56
N GLU A 61 -7.15 14.94 -4.72
CA GLU A 61 -6.52 16.22 -4.39
C GLU A 61 -5.44 16.58 -5.44
N PRO A 62 -5.74 17.48 -6.38
CA PRO A 62 -4.83 17.83 -7.49
C PRO A 62 -3.49 18.46 -7.06
N ASN A 63 -3.41 18.99 -5.85
CA ASN A 63 -2.19 19.59 -5.30
C ASN A 63 -1.23 18.57 -4.67
N ARG A 64 -1.58 17.29 -4.64
CA ARG A 64 -0.66 16.21 -4.28
C ARG A 64 0.24 15.87 -5.45
N ASN A 65 1.50 15.58 -5.19
CA ASN A 65 2.41 14.94 -6.13
C ASN A 65 2.64 13.50 -5.65
N VAL A 66 2.03 12.53 -6.31
CA VAL A 66 2.04 11.14 -5.88
C VAL A 66 3.08 10.35 -6.66
N LEU A 67 3.94 9.62 -5.94
CA LEU A 67 4.84 8.61 -6.49
C LEU A 67 4.42 7.24 -5.99
N GLY A 68 4.05 6.34 -6.89
CA GLY A 68 3.83 4.93 -6.58
C GLY A 68 5.05 4.10 -6.96
N THR A 69 5.51 3.25 -6.05
CA THR A 69 6.64 2.34 -6.31
C THR A 69 6.27 0.89 -6.07
N ASP A 70 6.72 0.00 -6.94
CA ASP A 70 6.60 -1.45 -6.78
C ASP A 70 7.79 -2.14 -7.47
N HIS A 71 8.16 -3.32 -7.02
CA HIS A 71 9.24 -4.11 -7.64
C HIS A 71 8.78 -4.83 -8.92
N ASP A 72 7.48 -5.00 -9.11
CA ASP A 72 6.90 -5.72 -10.25
C ASP A 72 6.76 -4.80 -11.47
N VAL A 73 7.65 -5.00 -12.43
CA VAL A 73 7.70 -4.22 -13.69
C VAL A 73 6.37 -4.28 -14.45
N ALA A 74 5.72 -5.43 -14.47
CA ALA A 74 4.47 -5.61 -15.21
C ALA A 74 3.31 -4.84 -14.56
N ARG A 75 3.23 -4.84 -13.22
CA ARG A 75 2.23 -4.06 -12.48
C ARG A 75 2.44 -2.57 -12.67
N ILE A 76 3.68 -2.09 -12.58
CA ILE A 76 4.02 -0.68 -12.82
C ILE A 76 3.68 -0.27 -14.25
N ALA A 77 3.96 -1.10 -15.25
CA ALA A 77 3.56 -0.84 -16.62
C ALA A 77 2.03 -0.70 -16.78
N LEU A 78 1.26 -1.61 -16.17
CA LEU A 78 -0.20 -1.55 -16.18
C LEU A 78 -0.74 -0.34 -15.41
N ALA A 79 -0.18 -0.02 -14.24
CA ALA A 79 -0.54 1.16 -13.45
C ALA A 79 -0.32 2.46 -14.24
N THR A 80 0.83 2.55 -14.92
CA THR A 80 1.19 3.70 -15.78
C THR A 80 0.21 3.83 -16.96
N GLN A 81 -0.13 2.73 -17.62
CA GLN A 81 -1.13 2.76 -18.71
C GLN A 81 -2.52 3.19 -18.21
N ALA A 82 -2.94 2.67 -17.04
CA ALA A 82 -4.21 3.05 -16.43
C ALA A 82 -4.25 4.53 -16.02
N ALA A 83 -3.16 5.04 -15.45
CA ALA A 83 -3.05 6.46 -15.08
C ALA A 83 -3.10 7.38 -16.32
N ASN A 84 -2.48 6.97 -17.42
CA ASN A 84 -2.46 7.73 -18.67
C ASN A 84 -3.73 7.59 -19.50
N SER A 85 -4.66 6.70 -19.13
CA SER A 85 -5.92 6.51 -19.87
C SER A 85 -6.85 7.73 -19.73
N GLY A 86 -7.60 8.04 -20.78
CA GLY A 86 -8.52 9.19 -20.80
C GLY A 86 -7.77 10.53 -20.70
N LYS A 87 -8.11 11.36 -19.71
CA LYS A 87 -7.46 12.67 -19.50
C LYS A 87 -6.08 12.58 -18.84
N GLY A 88 -5.64 11.38 -18.49
CA GLY A 88 -4.42 11.17 -17.70
C GLY A 88 -4.53 11.68 -16.24
N ILE A 89 -3.48 11.45 -15.47
CA ILE A 89 -3.36 11.93 -14.08
C ILE A 89 -1.99 12.62 -13.96
N PRO A 90 -1.92 13.95 -14.18
CA PRO A 90 -0.65 14.66 -14.37
C PRO A 90 0.23 14.74 -13.12
N ASN A 91 -0.36 14.64 -11.94
CA ASN A 91 0.30 14.71 -10.63
C ASN A 91 0.63 13.31 -10.05
N LEU A 92 0.65 12.26 -10.90
CA LEU A 92 0.96 10.89 -10.53
C LEU A 92 2.08 10.32 -11.38
N LYS A 93 3.06 9.68 -10.74
CA LYS A 93 4.13 8.94 -11.38
C LYS A 93 4.24 7.54 -10.78
N PHE A 94 4.60 6.56 -11.61
CA PHE A 94 4.92 5.21 -11.16
C PHE A 94 6.37 4.87 -11.51
N GLU A 95 7.07 4.22 -10.59
CA GLU A 95 8.46 3.79 -10.77
C GLU A 95 8.68 2.36 -10.27
N VAL A 96 9.53 1.62 -10.97
CA VAL A 96 9.98 0.31 -10.51
C VAL A 96 11.02 0.52 -9.41
N SER A 97 10.77 -0.01 -8.21
CA SER A 97 11.76 0.04 -7.14
C SER A 97 12.87 -0.98 -7.36
N THR A 98 14.11 -0.51 -7.27
CA THR A 98 15.31 -1.34 -7.33
C THR A 98 16.05 -1.26 -6.00
N GLY A 99 16.23 -2.38 -5.32
CA GLY A 99 16.87 -2.45 -4.00
C GLY A 99 15.90 -2.18 -2.86
N SER A 100 15.89 -0.97 -2.28
CA SER A 100 14.93 -0.64 -1.20
C SER A 100 13.54 -0.36 -1.76
N PRO A 101 12.47 -0.93 -1.19
CA PRO A 101 11.09 -0.59 -1.56
C PRO A 101 10.75 0.88 -1.32
N VAL A 102 11.30 1.48 -0.26
CA VAL A 102 11.10 2.90 0.07
C VAL A 102 12.03 3.74 -0.80
N ALA A 103 11.47 4.54 -1.69
CA ALA A 103 12.22 5.43 -2.57
C ALA A 103 12.99 6.49 -1.77
N ASP A 104 14.11 6.97 -2.34
CA ASP A 104 14.85 8.10 -1.77
C ASP A 104 14.10 9.40 -2.05
N GLY A 105 14.22 10.35 -1.12
CA GLY A 105 13.57 11.65 -1.23
C GLY A 105 12.95 12.09 0.08
N THR A 106 12.28 13.22 0.04
CA THR A 106 11.59 13.77 1.22
C THR A 106 10.10 13.90 0.90
N PHE A 107 9.25 13.35 1.79
CA PHE A 107 7.81 13.23 1.58
C PHE A 107 7.02 13.84 2.74
N ASP A 108 5.83 14.31 2.45
CA ASP A 108 4.86 14.77 3.44
C ASP A 108 4.01 13.60 3.98
N ALA A 109 3.84 12.56 3.17
CA ALA A 109 3.23 11.31 3.59
C ALA A 109 3.83 10.10 2.85
N ILE A 110 3.91 8.97 3.56
CA ILE A 110 4.32 7.66 3.01
C ILE A 110 3.23 6.66 3.33
N MET A 111 2.84 5.86 2.34
CA MET A 111 1.84 4.80 2.47
C MET A 111 2.50 3.43 2.39
N MET A 112 2.12 2.51 3.28
CA MET A 112 2.50 1.09 3.26
C MET A 112 1.24 0.26 3.52
N ILE A 113 0.49 -0.04 2.47
CA ILE A 113 -0.84 -0.63 2.60
C ILE A 113 -0.81 -2.10 2.17
N ASP A 114 -1.14 -3.00 3.12
CA ASP A 114 -1.13 -4.46 2.93
C ASP A 114 0.24 -4.94 2.39
N PHE A 115 1.32 -4.47 3.00
CA PHE A 115 2.66 -4.57 2.43
C PHE A 115 3.72 -5.14 3.38
N LEU A 116 3.77 -4.68 4.63
CA LEU A 116 4.88 -4.99 5.54
C LEU A 116 4.94 -6.48 5.93
N HIS A 117 3.80 -7.16 6.00
CA HIS A 117 3.74 -8.58 6.40
C HIS A 117 4.44 -9.53 5.41
N TYR A 118 4.79 -9.09 4.20
CA TYR A 118 5.57 -9.89 3.22
C TYR A 118 7.07 -9.94 3.54
N PHE A 119 7.54 -9.19 4.52
CA PHE A 119 8.97 -9.01 4.81
C PHE A 119 9.34 -9.56 6.19
N SER A 120 10.63 -9.92 6.36
CA SER A 120 11.15 -10.34 7.68
C SER A 120 11.09 -9.18 8.66
N PRO A 121 11.12 -9.46 10.00
CA PRO A 121 11.14 -8.41 11.01
C PRO A 121 12.25 -7.37 10.80
N GLU A 122 13.44 -7.80 10.38
CA GLU A 122 14.60 -6.93 10.13
C GLU A 122 14.38 -6.05 8.90
N GLN A 123 13.76 -6.59 7.85
CA GLN A 123 13.40 -5.82 6.65
C GLN A 123 12.30 -4.82 6.96
N GLN A 124 11.31 -5.18 7.79
CA GLN A 124 10.28 -4.26 8.27
C GLN A 124 10.91 -3.09 9.02
N ASP A 125 11.87 -3.36 9.94
CA ASP A 125 12.59 -2.32 10.68
C ASP A 125 13.35 -1.38 9.76
N ALA A 126 14.09 -1.92 8.80
CA ALA A 126 14.83 -1.13 7.84
C ALA A 126 13.92 -0.21 6.99
N MET A 127 12.76 -0.71 6.56
CA MET A 127 11.80 0.07 5.79
C MET A 127 11.11 1.15 6.62
N ILE A 128 10.71 0.86 7.86
CA ILE A 128 10.09 1.83 8.77
C ILE A 128 11.11 2.92 9.14
N ALA A 129 12.37 2.55 9.46
CA ALA A 129 13.43 3.51 9.71
C ALA A 129 13.69 4.42 8.50
N LYS A 130 13.74 3.86 7.30
CA LYS A 130 13.91 4.66 6.07
C LYS A 130 12.71 5.57 5.79
N ALA A 131 11.49 5.10 6.04
CA ALA A 131 10.30 5.94 5.95
C ALA A 131 10.35 7.10 6.94
N PHE A 132 10.73 6.83 8.20
CA PHE A 132 10.90 7.88 9.19
C PHE A 132 11.95 8.91 8.76
N ALA A 133 13.11 8.46 8.26
CA ALA A 133 14.15 9.36 7.78
C ALA A 133 13.68 10.26 6.61
N ASN A 134 12.90 9.68 5.69
CA ASN A 134 12.45 10.35 4.46
C ASN A 134 11.17 11.20 4.65
N LEU A 135 10.51 11.15 5.80
CA LEU A 135 9.40 12.02 6.11
C LEU A 135 9.87 13.41 6.56
N GLN A 136 9.17 14.45 6.14
CA GLN A 136 9.29 15.81 6.72
C GLN A 136 8.91 15.78 8.20
N PRO A 137 9.42 16.71 9.04
CA PRO A 137 8.86 16.98 10.35
C PRO A 137 7.35 17.23 10.26
N GLY A 138 6.54 16.57 11.10
CA GLY A 138 5.08 16.59 11.03
C GLY A 138 4.48 15.75 9.89
N GLY A 139 5.29 15.03 9.12
CA GLY A 139 4.82 14.13 8.08
C GLY A 139 4.24 12.83 8.63
N TRP A 140 3.56 12.07 7.78
CA TRP A 140 2.76 10.90 8.16
C TRP A 140 3.22 9.64 7.45
N LEU A 141 3.42 8.56 8.23
CA LEU A 141 3.41 7.19 7.70
C LEU A 141 2.01 6.60 7.97
N LEU A 142 1.32 6.18 6.91
CA LEU A 142 0.09 5.39 7.03
C LEU A 142 0.39 3.95 6.62
N ALA A 143 0.17 3.03 7.55
CA ALA A 143 0.30 1.60 7.29
C ALA A 143 -1.03 0.90 7.55
N ARG A 144 -1.42 -0.03 6.67
CA ARG A 144 -2.59 -0.89 6.89
C ARG A 144 -2.13 -2.33 6.86
N GLU A 145 -2.50 -3.08 7.90
CA GLU A 145 -2.08 -4.47 8.05
C GLU A 145 -3.22 -5.32 8.63
N VAL A 146 -3.19 -6.61 8.30
CA VAL A 146 -4.12 -7.60 8.84
C VAL A 146 -3.91 -7.74 10.34
N ASN A 147 -4.98 -7.65 11.13
CA ASN A 147 -4.93 -7.90 12.56
C ASN A 147 -4.86 -9.41 12.84
N GLN A 148 -3.73 -9.87 13.35
CA GLN A 148 -3.51 -11.28 13.69
C GLN A 148 -4.51 -11.83 14.74
N GLN A 149 -5.03 -10.97 15.61
CA GLN A 149 -5.95 -11.33 16.69
C GLN A 149 -7.44 -11.20 16.31
N GLY A 150 -7.75 -10.93 15.06
CA GLY A 150 -9.11 -10.66 14.56
C GLY A 150 -10.05 -11.88 14.45
N GLY A 151 -9.76 -12.99 15.17
CA GLY A 151 -10.61 -14.16 15.21
C GLY A 151 -10.68 -14.95 13.88
N LEU A 152 -11.85 -15.51 13.54
CA LEU A 152 -12.06 -16.34 12.35
C LEU A 152 -11.81 -15.55 11.06
N ILE A 153 -12.20 -14.28 11.03
CA ILE A 153 -12.01 -13.39 9.87
C ILE A 153 -10.52 -13.18 9.58
N SER A 154 -9.71 -12.96 10.62
CA SER A 154 -8.26 -12.82 10.46
C SER A 154 -7.60 -14.09 9.90
N LYS A 155 -8.07 -15.29 10.32
CA LYS A 155 -7.59 -16.56 9.76
C LYS A 155 -7.95 -16.73 8.29
N LEU A 156 -9.14 -16.29 7.89
CA LEU A 156 -9.57 -16.30 6.49
C LEU A 156 -8.73 -15.32 5.64
N ASN A 157 -8.39 -14.14 6.17
CA ASN A 157 -7.49 -13.19 5.52
C ASN A 157 -6.11 -13.78 5.27
N GLN A 158 -5.52 -14.38 6.31
CA GLN A 158 -4.20 -15.03 6.20
C GLN A 158 -4.24 -16.17 5.17
N LEU A 159 -5.32 -16.93 5.12
CA LEU A 159 -5.52 -17.98 4.11
C LEU A 159 -5.64 -17.38 2.70
N TYR A 160 -6.40 -16.28 2.55
CA TYR A 160 -6.54 -15.57 1.28
C TYR A 160 -5.18 -15.03 0.79
N GLU A 161 -4.40 -14.38 1.66
CA GLU A 161 -3.06 -13.88 1.33
C GLU A 161 -2.11 -15.02 0.94
N LYS A 162 -2.15 -16.14 1.67
CA LYS A 162 -1.37 -17.34 1.30
C LYS A 162 -1.78 -17.88 -0.09
N MET A 163 -3.08 -17.98 -0.36
CA MET A 163 -3.56 -18.45 -1.66
C MET A 163 -3.21 -17.46 -2.78
N ALA A 164 -3.35 -16.16 -2.55
CA ALA A 164 -2.99 -15.13 -3.51
C ALA A 164 -1.49 -15.18 -3.86
N THR A 165 -0.65 -15.45 -2.87
CA THR A 165 0.80 -15.65 -3.06
C THR A 165 1.11 -16.93 -3.82
N LEU A 166 0.43 -18.05 -3.53
CA LEU A 166 0.62 -19.32 -4.20
C LEU A 166 0.14 -19.32 -5.65
N THR A 167 -0.93 -18.60 -5.96
CA THR A 167 -1.50 -18.48 -7.31
C THR A 167 -0.79 -17.45 -8.20
N GLY A 168 0.22 -16.74 -7.67
CA GLY A 168 0.98 -15.74 -8.42
C GLY A 168 0.24 -14.40 -8.61
N PHE A 169 -0.93 -14.21 -8.01
CA PHE A 169 -1.63 -12.92 -8.01
C PHE A 169 -0.89 -11.85 -7.19
N THR A 170 -0.16 -12.28 -6.17
CA THR A 170 0.85 -11.49 -5.46
C THR A 170 2.21 -12.09 -5.76
N GLN A 171 2.78 -11.81 -6.94
CA GLN A 171 4.12 -12.27 -7.28
C GLN A 171 5.16 -11.51 -6.46
N SER A 172 5.51 -12.05 -5.32
CA SER A 172 6.83 -11.85 -4.76
C SER A 172 7.74 -12.93 -5.39
N ASN A 173 8.58 -12.54 -6.35
CA ASN A 173 9.58 -13.42 -6.96
C ASN A 173 10.71 -13.79 -5.99
N THR A 174 10.66 -13.37 -4.76
CA THR A 174 11.55 -13.80 -3.69
C THR A 174 10.99 -15.07 -3.07
N ILE A 175 11.74 -16.17 -3.19
CA ILE A 175 11.46 -17.47 -2.56
C ILE A 175 11.14 -17.33 -1.05
N GLN A 176 11.67 -16.30 -0.38
CA GLN A 176 11.43 -15.98 1.02
C GLN A 176 9.99 -15.53 1.35
N ALA A 177 9.29 -14.85 0.44
CA ALA A 177 7.93 -14.39 0.69
C ALA A 177 6.89 -15.53 0.66
N LYS A 178 7.23 -16.70 0.12
CA LYS A 178 6.35 -17.87 0.10
C LYS A 178 6.31 -18.64 1.43
N GLU A 179 7.34 -18.50 2.27
CA GLU A 179 7.51 -19.34 3.46
C GLU A 179 7.27 -18.62 4.80
N ASN A 180 7.38 -17.30 4.88
CA ASN A 180 7.34 -16.57 6.16
C ASN A 180 6.59 -15.25 6.10
N LEU A 181 5.25 -15.29 5.98
CA LEU A 181 4.45 -14.10 6.23
C LEU A 181 4.57 -13.69 7.70
N SER A 182 5.04 -12.47 7.97
CA SER A 182 5.29 -11.95 9.31
C SER A 182 4.15 -11.03 9.77
N PHE A 183 3.03 -11.65 10.18
CA PHE A 183 1.90 -10.93 10.78
C PHE A 183 2.17 -10.58 12.23
N LYS A 184 1.63 -9.46 12.68
CA LYS A 184 1.67 -9.01 14.09
C LYS A 184 0.26 -8.71 14.60
N SER A 185 0.12 -8.69 15.94
CA SER A 185 -1.05 -8.12 16.57
C SER A 185 -1.10 -6.60 16.39
N GLN A 186 -2.26 -5.99 16.63
CA GLN A 186 -2.40 -4.54 16.61
C GLN A 186 -1.36 -3.86 17.51
N SER A 187 -1.26 -4.30 18.77
CA SER A 187 -0.26 -3.77 19.70
C SER A 187 1.18 -4.01 19.26
N GLY A 188 1.46 -5.14 18.59
CA GLY A 188 2.78 -5.45 18.06
C GLY A 188 3.22 -4.47 16.98
N TRP A 189 2.31 -4.04 16.09
CA TRP A 189 2.58 -3.00 15.12
C TRP A 189 2.70 -1.60 15.75
N GLU A 190 1.83 -1.26 16.72
CA GLU A 190 1.90 0.01 17.45
C GLU A 190 3.25 0.20 18.14
N VAL A 191 3.73 -0.86 18.86
CA VAL A 191 5.05 -0.87 19.49
C VAL A 191 6.14 -0.68 18.44
N LYS A 192 6.10 -1.46 17.35
CA LYS A 192 7.12 -1.41 16.31
C LYS A 192 7.25 -0.01 15.69
N PHE A 193 6.16 0.65 15.33
CA PHE A 193 6.21 2.03 14.82
C PHE A 193 6.70 3.02 15.88
N SER A 194 6.29 2.85 17.13
CA SER A 194 6.73 3.73 18.24
C SER A 194 8.22 3.62 18.53
N GLU A 195 8.80 2.43 18.42
CA GLU A 195 10.25 2.19 18.57
C GLU A 195 11.07 2.94 17.51
N HIS A 196 10.48 3.21 16.35
CA HIS A 196 11.10 4.03 15.29
C HIS A 196 10.84 5.54 15.43
N GLY A 197 10.26 5.99 16.55
CA GLY A 197 10.08 7.41 16.87
C GLY A 197 8.76 8.02 16.42
N PHE A 198 7.82 7.23 15.91
CA PHE A 198 6.50 7.72 15.54
C PHE A 198 5.58 7.88 16.75
N LYS A 199 4.76 8.93 16.75
CA LYS A 199 3.55 8.98 17.55
C LYS A 199 2.45 8.21 16.81
N VAL A 200 1.99 7.11 17.41
CA VAL A 200 1.10 6.15 16.74
C VAL A 200 -0.32 6.27 17.26
N ARG A 201 -1.28 6.26 16.38
CA ARG A 201 -2.68 5.92 16.64
C ARG A 201 -3.14 4.88 15.63
N SER A 202 -4.07 4.04 16.02
CA SER A 202 -4.62 3.01 15.15
C SER A 202 -6.14 3.00 15.19
N GLU A 203 -6.75 2.53 14.12
CA GLU A 203 -8.21 2.38 14.03
C GLU A 203 -8.59 1.24 13.09
N PRO A 204 -9.75 0.60 13.28
CA PRO A 204 -10.25 -0.37 12.33
C PRO A 204 -10.40 0.23 10.94
N CYS A 205 -9.80 -0.42 9.94
CA CYS A 205 -9.91 -0.07 8.52
C CYS A 205 -10.35 -1.30 7.71
N SER A 206 -11.35 -1.97 8.26
CA SER A 206 -11.85 -3.24 7.75
C SER A 206 -12.70 -3.05 6.51
N SER A 207 -12.63 -4.01 5.60
CA SER A 207 -13.65 -4.28 4.62
C SER A 207 -14.75 -5.20 5.23
N PRO A 208 -15.85 -5.47 4.52
CA PRO A 208 -16.87 -6.39 5.02
C PRO A 208 -16.38 -7.79 5.39
N ILE A 209 -15.22 -8.20 4.85
CA ILE A 209 -14.66 -9.54 5.01
C ILE A 209 -13.24 -9.55 5.61
N PHE A 210 -12.62 -8.39 5.86
CA PHE A 210 -11.25 -8.29 6.35
C PHE A 210 -11.18 -7.46 7.63
N ALA A 211 -10.48 -7.98 8.65
CA ALA A 211 -10.25 -7.29 9.91
C ALA A 211 -8.88 -6.61 9.88
N ASP A 212 -8.79 -5.50 9.15
CA ASP A 212 -7.55 -4.76 8.99
C ASP A 212 -7.52 -3.53 9.90
N ILE A 213 -6.33 -3.13 10.30
CA ILE A 213 -6.08 -1.95 11.13
C ILE A 213 -5.27 -0.95 10.32
N LEU A 214 -5.69 0.30 10.34
CA LEU A 214 -4.93 1.44 9.85
C LEU A 214 -4.14 2.05 11.00
N TYR A 215 -2.83 2.13 10.80
CA TYR A 215 -1.89 2.80 11.69
C TYR A 215 -1.57 4.16 11.09
N ILE A 216 -1.78 5.20 11.87
CA ILE A 216 -1.53 6.59 11.51
C ILE A 216 -0.37 7.05 12.40
N CYS A 217 0.81 7.12 11.80
CA CYS A 217 2.09 7.30 12.46
C CYS A 217 2.64 8.69 12.12
N GLU A 218 2.63 9.61 13.09
CA GLU A 218 3.10 10.97 12.92
C GLU A 218 4.60 11.05 13.29
N LYS A 219 5.43 11.61 12.40
CA LYS A 219 6.78 12.02 12.73
C LYS A 219 6.71 13.36 13.46
N THR A 220 6.89 13.33 14.77
CA THR A 220 6.97 14.56 15.57
C THR A 220 8.19 15.39 15.18
N ALA A 221 8.08 16.70 15.34
CA ALA A 221 9.16 17.65 15.01
C ALA A 221 10.40 17.44 15.88
#